data_8db5319480f01878717d50f2b1896e31
#
_entry.id   8db5319480f01878717d50f2b1896e31
#
_cell.length_a   1.000
_cell.length_b   1.000
_cell.length_c   1.000
_cell.angle_alpha   90.00
_cell.angle_beta   90.00
_cell.angle_gamma   90.00
#
_symmetry.space_group_name_H-M   'P 1'
#
loop_
_entity.id
_entity.type
_entity.pdbx_description
1 polymer ?
#
loop_
_entity_poly.entity_id
_entity_poly.type
_entity_poly.pdbx_seq_one_letter_code
_entity_poly.pdbx_strand_id
1 'polypeptide(L)'
;ILGDRTEKNGWKLAPGYISGRSEDQPGGGVCQISSTLYCAALKADLTATQRKNHSIPVGYINMGLDATISTGGPDLVIKNTTGAPIYICCGLTGKSSVYFMVYGAPFEGFTKILLKSEKLRDIEPEGDMLYTYTNELPAGEEKVRVKRRTGSEYRAYKCYYNGQSVIKTADIASSLYSAFAGETLVGTGEQLTRSR
;
A
#
# COMPACT_ATOMS: atom_id res chain seq x y z
N ILE A 1 -13.67 -9.37 7.90
CA ILE A 1 -12.97 -10.44 8.63
C ILE A 1 -12.09 -9.87 9.74
N LEU A 2 -11.39 -8.79 9.51
CA LEU A 2 -10.49 -8.19 10.50
C LEU A 2 -11.21 -7.34 11.56
N GLY A 3 -12.41 -6.86 11.26
CA GLY A 3 -13.17 -5.98 12.14
C GLY A 3 -12.53 -4.62 12.36
N ASP A 4 -13.05 -3.88 13.36
CA ASP A 4 -12.54 -2.56 13.70
C ASP A 4 -11.17 -2.65 14.38
N ARG A 5 -10.24 -1.85 13.87
CA ARG A 5 -8.87 -1.77 14.36
C ARG A 5 -8.77 -0.77 15.49
N THR A 6 -9.10 -1.22 16.71
CA THR A 6 -9.04 -0.43 17.94
C THR A 6 -8.20 -1.16 18.99
N GLU A 7 -7.61 -0.45 19.92
CA GLU A 7 -6.89 -1.05 21.04
C GLU A 7 -7.82 -1.95 21.89
N LYS A 8 -9.11 -1.59 22.00
CA LYS A 8 -10.14 -2.39 22.68
C LYS A 8 -10.29 -3.79 22.05
N ASN A 9 -10.08 -3.91 20.72
CA ASN A 9 -10.14 -5.17 19.99
C ASN A 9 -8.77 -5.88 19.95
N GLY A 10 -7.81 -5.46 20.78
CA GLY A 10 -6.49 -6.09 20.90
C GLY A 10 -5.45 -5.60 19.88
N TRP A 11 -5.78 -4.61 19.04
CA TRP A 11 -4.83 -4.03 18.11
C TRP A 11 -3.81 -3.16 18.84
N LYS A 12 -2.53 -3.33 18.49
CA LYS A 12 -1.44 -2.53 19.05
C LYS A 12 -1.11 -1.36 18.16
N LEU A 13 -0.61 -0.30 18.76
CA LEU A 13 -0.06 0.83 18.02
C LEU A 13 1.19 0.41 17.26
N ALA A 14 1.25 0.80 16.01
CA ALA A 14 2.40 0.63 15.14
C ALA A 14 2.37 1.66 14.02
N PRO A 15 3.52 1.97 13.39
CA PRO A 15 3.59 2.92 12.30
C PRO A 15 2.64 2.55 11.15
N GLY A 16 1.84 3.50 10.73
CA GLY A 16 0.95 3.42 9.58
C GLY A 16 0.97 4.74 8.81
N TYR A 17 0.34 4.76 7.63
CA TYR A 17 0.25 5.98 6.83
C TYR A 17 -1.15 6.58 6.95
N ILE A 18 -1.23 7.81 7.45
CA ILE A 18 -2.45 8.62 7.52
C ILE A 18 -2.18 9.93 6.79
N SER A 19 -3.00 10.25 5.78
CA SER A 19 -2.90 11.52 5.03
C SER A 19 -1.47 11.85 4.54
N GLY A 20 -0.73 10.80 4.13
CA GLY A 20 0.63 10.96 3.60
C GLY A 20 1.74 11.04 4.66
N ARG A 21 1.43 10.80 5.93
CA ARG A 21 2.39 10.81 7.05
C ARG A 21 2.47 9.45 7.73
N SER A 22 3.63 9.16 8.30
CA SER A 22 3.80 8.02 9.18
C SER A 22 3.39 8.42 10.60
N GLU A 23 2.34 7.81 11.12
CA GLU A 23 1.85 8.03 12.48
C GLU A 23 1.52 6.68 13.11
N ASP A 24 1.75 6.56 14.44
CA ASP A 24 1.37 5.35 15.15
C ASP A 24 -0.14 5.25 15.27
N GLN A 25 -0.69 4.12 14.82
CA GLN A 25 -2.11 3.85 14.84
C GLN A 25 -2.40 2.39 15.19
N PRO A 26 -3.57 2.08 15.79
CA PRO A 26 -3.97 0.70 16.02
C PRO A 26 -4.03 -0.07 14.68
N GLY A 27 -3.33 -1.21 14.60
CA GLY A 27 -3.27 -2.02 13.38
C GLY A 27 -2.32 -1.48 12.31
N GLY A 28 -1.28 -0.73 12.68
CA GLY A 28 -0.14 -0.47 11.81
C GLY A 28 0.42 -1.80 11.26
N GLY A 29 0.82 -1.83 9.96
CA GLY A 29 1.27 -3.05 9.27
C GLY A 29 0.17 -3.88 8.61
N VAL A 30 -1.11 -3.65 8.87
CA VAL A 30 -2.22 -4.42 8.25
C VAL A 30 -2.21 -4.32 6.72
N CYS A 31 -1.84 -3.18 6.15
CA CYS A 31 -1.72 -3.05 4.70
C CYS A 31 -0.56 -3.86 4.11
N GLN A 32 0.49 -4.14 4.89
CA GLN A 32 1.54 -5.08 4.48
C GLN A 32 0.99 -6.50 4.41
N ILE A 33 0.15 -6.90 5.37
CA ILE A 33 -0.53 -8.20 5.39
C ILE A 33 -1.45 -8.33 4.17
N SER A 34 -2.31 -7.35 3.92
CA SER A 34 -3.24 -7.39 2.76
C SER A 34 -2.50 -7.41 1.43
N SER A 35 -1.42 -6.66 1.28
CA SER A 35 -0.60 -6.66 0.07
C SER A 35 0.11 -7.99 -0.15
N THR A 36 0.61 -8.62 0.92
CA THR A 36 1.26 -9.95 0.84
C THR A 36 0.24 -11.03 0.46
N LEU A 37 -0.96 -11.00 1.07
CA LEU A 37 -2.06 -11.91 0.73
C LEU A 37 -2.52 -11.69 -0.73
N TYR A 38 -2.64 -10.44 -1.17
CA TYR A 38 -3.00 -10.10 -2.55
C TYR A 38 -2.03 -10.72 -3.54
N CYS A 39 -0.72 -10.57 -3.33
CA CYS A 39 0.28 -11.19 -4.19
C CYS A 39 0.23 -12.72 -4.16
N ALA A 40 0.01 -13.35 -3.00
CA ALA A 40 -0.13 -14.79 -2.89
C ALA A 40 -1.36 -15.29 -3.67
N ALA A 41 -2.49 -14.61 -3.54
CA ALA A 41 -3.72 -14.91 -4.27
C ALA A 41 -3.53 -14.81 -5.79
N LEU A 42 -2.88 -13.73 -6.27
CA LEU A 42 -2.60 -13.55 -7.70
C LEU A 42 -1.67 -14.64 -8.25
N LYS A 43 -0.67 -15.09 -7.47
CA LYS A 43 0.23 -16.20 -7.84
C LYS A 43 -0.49 -17.54 -7.85
N ALA A 44 -1.57 -17.70 -7.10
CA ALA A 44 -2.46 -18.85 -7.12
C ALA A 44 -3.57 -18.77 -8.18
N ASP A 45 -3.47 -17.81 -9.08
CA ASP A 45 -4.44 -17.49 -10.15
C ASP A 45 -5.86 -17.14 -9.66
N LEU A 46 -5.98 -16.70 -8.42
CA LEU A 46 -7.22 -16.17 -7.89
C LEU A 46 -7.49 -14.76 -8.43
N THR A 47 -8.74 -14.33 -8.34
CA THR A 47 -9.18 -13.00 -8.79
C THR A 47 -9.41 -12.09 -7.59
N ALA A 48 -8.78 -10.92 -7.58
CA ALA A 48 -9.17 -9.85 -6.67
C ALA A 48 -10.32 -9.07 -7.30
N THR A 49 -11.51 -9.15 -6.69
CA THR A 49 -12.70 -8.44 -7.17
C THR A 49 -12.81 -7.04 -6.60
N GLN A 50 -12.11 -6.77 -5.50
CA GLN A 50 -11.94 -5.44 -4.94
C GLN A 50 -10.49 -5.30 -4.47
N ARG A 51 -9.85 -4.22 -4.91
CA ARG A 51 -8.50 -3.84 -4.50
C ARG A 51 -8.30 -2.35 -4.77
N LYS A 52 -7.62 -1.68 -3.87
CA LYS A 52 -7.13 -0.31 -4.07
C LYS A 52 -5.64 -0.25 -3.72
N ASN A 53 -4.83 0.44 -4.54
CA ASN A 53 -3.45 0.75 -4.19
C ASN A 53 -3.38 1.88 -3.17
N HIS A 54 -2.25 2.03 -2.48
CA HIS A 54 -1.99 3.20 -1.66
C HIS A 54 -1.91 4.46 -2.52
N SER A 55 -2.25 5.60 -1.95
CA SER A 55 -2.10 6.90 -2.63
C SER A 55 -0.63 7.30 -2.81
N ILE A 56 0.26 6.76 -1.97
CA ILE A 56 1.71 6.97 -2.04
C ILE A 56 2.44 5.63 -2.04
N PRO A 57 3.64 5.55 -2.67
CA PRO A 57 4.43 4.33 -2.65
C PRO A 57 4.74 3.85 -1.24
N VAL A 58 4.67 2.54 -1.02
CA VAL A 58 5.08 1.86 0.22
C VAL A 58 6.36 1.07 -0.03
N GLY A 59 7.23 0.97 0.99
CA GLY A 59 8.57 0.39 0.84
C GLY A 59 8.65 -1.13 0.93
N TYR A 60 7.57 -1.83 1.27
CA TYR A 60 7.58 -3.28 1.55
C TYR A 60 7.13 -4.15 0.37
N ILE A 61 6.68 -3.55 -0.73
CA ILE A 61 6.24 -4.27 -1.93
C ILE A 61 6.45 -3.40 -3.18
N ASN A 62 6.57 -4.04 -4.34
CA ASN A 62 6.70 -3.33 -5.60
C ASN A 62 5.43 -2.54 -5.92
N MET A 63 5.59 -1.31 -6.43
CA MET A 63 4.50 -0.46 -6.88
C MET A 63 3.63 -1.20 -7.90
N GLY A 64 2.31 -1.02 -7.80
CA GLY A 64 1.34 -1.75 -8.62
C GLY A 64 0.87 -3.09 -8.03
N LEU A 65 1.57 -3.63 -7.03
CA LEU A 65 1.26 -4.92 -6.39
C LEU A 65 0.80 -4.77 -4.92
N ASP A 66 0.60 -3.57 -4.46
CA ASP A 66 0.09 -3.26 -3.12
C ASP A 66 -1.44 -3.31 -3.05
N ALA A 67 -1.97 -3.53 -1.86
CA ALA A 67 -3.41 -3.49 -1.57
C ALA A 67 -3.63 -2.80 -0.22
N THR A 68 -4.22 -1.61 -0.24
CA THR A 68 -4.58 -0.89 0.98
C THR A 68 -5.95 -1.30 1.49
N ILE A 69 -6.08 -1.36 2.80
CA ILE A 69 -7.35 -1.58 3.49
C ILE A 69 -7.50 -0.58 4.64
N SER A 70 -8.73 -0.15 4.90
CA SER A 70 -9.01 0.74 6.04
C SER A 70 -10.42 0.50 6.59
N THR A 71 -10.63 0.80 7.87
CA THR A 71 -11.97 0.75 8.48
C THR A 71 -12.89 1.76 7.78
N GLY A 72 -14.03 1.28 7.28
CA GLY A 72 -15.00 2.12 6.53
C GLY A 72 -14.52 2.62 5.16
N GLY A 73 -13.38 2.14 4.68
CA GLY A 73 -12.75 2.55 3.41
C GLY A 73 -12.45 1.37 2.48
N PRO A 74 -11.33 1.44 1.75
CA PRO A 74 -10.98 0.37 0.82
C PRO A 74 -10.80 -0.97 1.52
N ASP A 75 -11.16 -2.04 0.79
CA ASP A 75 -11.01 -3.42 1.23
C ASP A 75 -10.32 -4.27 0.15
N LEU A 76 -9.88 -5.47 0.53
CA LEU A 76 -9.34 -6.49 -0.38
C LEU A 76 -10.31 -7.66 -0.39
N VAL A 77 -10.95 -7.90 -1.55
CA VAL A 77 -11.84 -9.03 -1.75
C VAL A 77 -11.26 -9.98 -2.80
N ILE A 78 -11.02 -11.22 -2.39
CA ILE A 78 -10.48 -12.27 -3.25
C ILE A 78 -11.56 -13.30 -3.52
N LYS A 79 -11.77 -13.59 -4.81
CA LYS A 79 -12.69 -14.63 -5.27
C LYS A 79 -11.89 -15.86 -5.67
N ASN A 80 -12.27 -17.02 -5.11
CA ASN A 80 -11.80 -18.31 -5.60
C ASN A 80 -12.46 -18.62 -6.94
N THR A 81 -11.68 -18.64 -7.98
CA THR A 81 -12.10 -18.90 -9.37
C THR A 81 -11.60 -20.24 -9.91
N THR A 82 -11.01 -21.08 -9.06
CA THR A 82 -10.40 -22.36 -9.48
C THR A 82 -11.40 -23.51 -9.65
N GLY A 83 -12.64 -23.33 -9.17
CA GLY A 83 -13.64 -24.42 -9.17
C GLY A 83 -13.40 -25.50 -8.09
N ALA A 84 -12.30 -25.41 -7.32
CA ALA A 84 -11.95 -26.34 -6.25
C ALA A 84 -11.71 -25.61 -4.93
N PRO A 85 -11.79 -26.28 -3.77
CA PRO A 85 -11.44 -25.70 -2.49
C PRO A 85 -9.99 -25.23 -2.47
N ILE A 86 -9.74 -24.13 -1.76
CA ILE A 86 -8.40 -23.61 -1.48
C ILE A 86 -8.18 -23.50 0.02
N TYR A 87 -6.93 -23.64 0.45
CA TYR A 87 -6.49 -23.43 1.82
C TYR A 87 -5.46 -22.31 1.82
N ILE A 88 -5.66 -21.30 2.67
CA ILE A 88 -4.74 -20.19 2.85
C ILE A 88 -4.07 -20.35 4.20
N CYS A 89 -2.76 -20.56 4.19
CA CYS A 89 -1.93 -20.61 5.37
C CYS A 89 -1.09 -19.32 5.46
N CYS A 90 -0.91 -18.82 6.66
CA CYS A 90 -0.07 -17.65 6.91
C CYS A 90 0.76 -17.84 8.18
N GLY A 91 1.83 -17.09 8.28
CA GLY A 91 2.68 -17.11 9.45
C GLY A 91 3.74 -16.00 9.38
N LEU A 92 4.59 -16.00 10.41
CA LEU A 92 5.71 -15.10 10.51
C LEU A 92 7.02 -15.86 10.29
N THR A 93 7.94 -15.25 9.56
CA THR A 93 9.34 -15.68 9.48
C THR A 93 10.21 -14.61 10.14
N GLY A 94 10.99 -15.02 11.15
CA GLY A 94 11.74 -14.07 11.95
C GLY A 94 10.84 -13.16 12.77
N LYS A 95 11.28 -11.91 12.99
CA LYS A 95 10.59 -10.96 13.88
C LYS A 95 9.57 -10.05 13.17
N SER A 96 9.64 -9.91 11.83
CA SER A 96 8.88 -8.88 11.12
C SER A 96 8.43 -9.24 9.71
N SER A 97 8.68 -10.46 9.24
CA SER A 97 8.29 -10.88 7.90
C SER A 97 7.05 -11.78 7.95
N VAL A 98 6.04 -11.45 7.15
CA VAL A 98 4.82 -12.26 6.99
C VAL A 98 4.88 -13.04 5.68
N TYR A 99 4.34 -14.25 5.68
CA TYR A 99 4.15 -15.04 4.48
C TYR A 99 2.72 -15.56 4.36
N PHE A 100 2.29 -15.80 3.12
CA PHE A 100 1.07 -16.52 2.79
C PHE A 100 1.38 -17.63 1.80
N MET A 101 0.76 -18.78 2.01
CA MET A 101 0.75 -19.92 1.10
C MET A 101 -0.69 -20.24 0.74
N VAL A 102 -0.94 -20.45 -0.55
CA VAL A 102 -2.24 -20.86 -1.07
C VAL A 102 -2.11 -22.25 -1.66
N TYR A 103 -2.84 -23.19 -1.12
CA TYR A 103 -2.92 -24.58 -1.59
C TYR A 103 -4.26 -24.80 -2.29
N GLY A 104 -4.26 -25.54 -3.37
CA GLY A 104 -5.45 -25.85 -4.16
C GLY A 104 -5.17 -26.90 -5.22
N ALA A 105 -6.07 -27.02 -6.19
CA ALA A 105 -5.86 -27.87 -7.35
C ALA A 105 -4.61 -27.45 -8.13
N PRO A 106 -3.87 -28.37 -8.76
CA PRO A 106 -2.76 -28.05 -9.64
C PRO A 106 -3.18 -27.13 -10.77
N PHE A 107 -2.25 -26.33 -11.25
CA PHE A 107 -2.47 -25.53 -12.45
C PHE A 107 -2.60 -26.44 -13.69
N GLU A 108 -3.47 -26.03 -14.61
CA GLU A 108 -3.64 -26.67 -15.91
C GLU A 108 -2.99 -25.83 -17.01
N GLY A 109 -2.07 -26.44 -17.78
CA GLY A 109 -1.42 -25.78 -18.91
C GLY A 109 -0.27 -24.83 -18.60
N PHE A 110 0.02 -24.57 -17.32
CA PHE A 110 1.19 -23.80 -16.88
C PHE A 110 1.71 -24.30 -15.53
N THR A 111 2.94 -23.92 -15.18
CA THR A 111 3.62 -24.44 -13.97
C THR A 111 3.75 -23.41 -12.85
N LYS A 112 3.79 -22.12 -13.18
CA LYS A 112 3.91 -21.02 -12.21
C LYS A 112 3.43 -19.70 -12.78
N ILE A 113 3.10 -18.78 -11.87
CA ILE A 113 2.81 -17.37 -12.18
C ILE A 113 3.85 -16.50 -11.49
N LEU A 114 4.47 -15.60 -12.24
CA LEU A 114 5.24 -14.49 -11.70
C LEU A 114 4.48 -13.18 -11.89
N LEU A 115 4.49 -12.35 -10.86
CA LEU A 115 3.92 -11.01 -10.91
C LEU A 115 5.00 -10.04 -11.35
N LYS A 116 4.66 -9.18 -12.27
CA LYS A 116 5.50 -8.08 -12.73
C LYS A 116 4.75 -6.77 -12.63
N SER A 117 5.49 -5.69 -12.44
CA SER A 117 4.99 -4.34 -12.54
C SER A 117 5.99 -3.48 -13.31
N GLU A 118 5.47 -2.52 -14.04
CA GLU A 118 6.25 -1.56 -14.81
C GLU A 118 5.68 -0.16 -14.64
N LYS A 119 6.56 0.82 -14.56
CA LYS A 119 6.17 2.23 -14.53
C LYS A 119 5.77 2.65 -15.94
N LEU A 120 4.57 3.21 -16.08
CA LEU A 120 4.07 3.73 -17.36
C LEU A 120 4.50 5.18 -17.56
N ARG A 121 4.39 6.00 -16.51
CA ARG A 121 4.75 7.42 -16.56
C ARG A 121 4.96 8.02 -15.18
N ASP A 122 5.66 9.13 -15.16
CA ASP A 122 5.68 10.05 -14.03
C ASP A 122 4.54 11.05 -14.13
N ILE A 123 4.08 11.56 -13.00
CA ILE A 123 2.99 12.53 -12.89
C ILE A 123 3.54 13.70 -12.09
N GLU A 124 3.77 14.80 -12.77
CA GLU A 124 4.24 16.01 -12.09
C GLU A 124 3.13 16.59 -11.20
N PRO A 125 3.49 17.08 -10.02
CA PRO A 125 2.52 17.73 -9.15
C PRO A 125 2.05 19.05 -9.76
N GLU A 126 0.75 19.22 -9.79
CA GLU A 126 0.10 20.47 -10.23
C GLU A 126 0.21 21.54 -9.14
N GLY A 127 0.36 22.77 -9.58
CA GLY A 127 0.41 23.96 -8.73
C GLY A 127 1.73 24.16 -7.98
N ASP A 128 1.74 25.21 -7.21
CA ASP A 128 2.87 25.64 -6.39
C ASP A 128 2.86 24.96 -5.03
N MET A 129 3.99 25.08 -4.29
CA MET A 129 4.08 24.62 -2.92
C MET A 129 3.01 25.28 -2.05
N LEU A 130 2.31 24.48 -1.25
CA LEU A 130 1.33 24.99 -0.30
C LEU A 130 2.04 25.61 0.91
N TYR A 131 1.65 26.82 1.27
CA TYR A 131 2.09 27.48 2.49
C TYR A 131 0.95 27.48 3.50
N THR A 132 1.19 26.83 4.64
CA THR A 132 0.21 26.74 5.74
C THR A 132 0.73 27.57 6.92
N TYR A 133 0.01 28.58 7.32
CA TYR A 133 0.36 29.43 8.44
C TYR A 133 -0.01 28.78 9.79
N THR A 134 0.90 28.84 10.77
CA THR A 134 0.73 28.22 12.08
C THR A 134 1.32 29.07 13.19
N ASN A 135 0.72 29.01 14.36
CA ASN A 135 1.26 29.62 15.58
C ASN A 135 2.24 28.70 16.36
N GLU A 136 2.49 27.49 15.86
CA GLU A 136 3.44 26.54 16.48
C GLU A 136 4.90 26.89 16.20
N LEU A 137 5.16 27.79 15.24
CA LEU A 137 6.49 28.26 14.89
C LEU A 137 6.62 29.77 15.15
N PRO A 138 7.84 30.25 15.48
CA PRO A 138 8.12 31.68 15.54
C PRO A 138 7.71 32.42 14.26
N ALA A 139 7.34 33.71 14.38
CA ALA A 139 6.94 34.51 13.24
C ALA A 139 8.05 34.54 12.17
N GLY A 140 7.69 34.18 10.93
CA GLY A 140 8.59 34.16 9.78
C GLY A 140 9.49 32.91 9.69
N GLU A 141 9.43 31.99 10.65
CA GLU A 141 10.13 30.72 10.51
C GLU A 141 9.39 29.79 9.53
N GLU A 142 10.15 29.17 8.62
CA GLU A 142 9.63 28.21 7.65
C GLU A 142 10.11 26.81 7.96
N LYS A 143 9.18 25.83 7.89
CA LYS A 143 9.47 24.42 8.09
C LYS A 143 8.77 23.57 7.03
N VAL A 144 9.55 22.87 6.19
CA VAL A 144 8.97 21.93 5.23
C VAL A 144 8.25 20.82 5.98
N ARG A 145 6.94 20.76 5.83
CA ARG A 145 6.06 19.74 6.43
C ARG A 145 5.99 18.48 5.56
N VAL A 146 5.79 18.68 4.27
CA VAL A 146 5.79 17.60 3.26
C VAL A 146 6.59 18.06 2.05
N LYS A 147 7.55 17.25 1.65
CA LYS A 147 8.36 17.54 0.45
C LYS A 147 7.54 17.38 -0.83
N ARG A 148 7.86 18.18 -1.84
CA ARG A 148 7.36 17.98 -3.21
C ARG A 148 7.66 16.55 -3.66
N ARG A 149 6.71 15.91 -4.30
CA ARG A 149 6.82 14.53 -4.77
C ARG A 149 6.13 14.36 -6.12
N THR A 150 6.87 13.85 -7.09
CA THR A 150 6.33 13.36 -8.36
C THR A 150 5.51 12.10 -8.09
N GLY A 151 4.33 12.03 -8.65
CA GLY A 151 3.49 10.84 -8.68
C GLY A 151 3.91 9.90 -9.80
N SER A 152 3.25 8.76 -9.91
CA SER A 152 3.56 7.79 -10.95
C SER A 152 2.38 6.86 -11.23
N GLU A 153 2.32 6.36 -12.45
CA GLU A 153 1.37 5.32 -12.85
C GLU A 153 2.12 4.03 -13.15
N TYR A 154 1.60 2.93 -12.61
CA TYR A 154 2.15 1.58 -12.79
C TYR A 154 1.09 0.64 -13.33
N ARG A 155 1.52 -0.24 -14.25
CA ARG A 155 0.77 -1.40 -14.71
C ARG A 155 1.32 -2.63 -14.01
N ALA A 156 0.43 -3.48 -13.49
CA ALA A 156 0.80 -4.80 -12.98
C ALA A 156 0.18 -5.90 -13.82
N TYR A 157 0.92 -7.00 -14.00
CA TYR A 157 0.49 -8.13 -14.82
C TYR A 157 1.04 -9.46 -14.32
N LYS A 158 0.30 -10.54 -14.64
CA LYS A 158 0.71 -11.93 -14.45
C LYS A 158 1.51 -12.40 -15.66
N CYS A 159 2.63 -13.10 -15.42
CA CYS A 159 3.32 -13.88 -16.43
C CYS A 159 3.13 -15.36 -16.10
N TYR A 160 2.48 -16.10 -16.98
CA TYR A 160 2.26 -17.53 -16.88
C TYR A 160 3.41 -18.27 -17.53
N TYR A 161 4.00 -19.21 -16.81
CA TYR A 161 5.15 -19.97 -17.27
C TYR A 161 4.79 -21.45 -17.45
N ASN A 162 5.32 -22.05 -18.51
CA ASN A 162 5.45 -23.49 -18.61
C ASN A 162 6.95 -23.82 -18.70
N GLY A 163 7.47 -24.47 -17.63
CA GLY A 163 8.91 -24.60 -17.43
C GLY A 163 9.60 -23.22 -17.33
N GLN A 164 10.50 -22.92 -18.24
CA GLN A 164 11.24 -21.66 -18.31
C GLN A 164 10.61 -20.61 -19.24
N SER A 165 9.62 -21.00 -20.04
CA SER A 165 9.05 -20.14 -21.07
C SER A 165 7.79 -19.42 -20.58
N VAL A 166 7.66 -18.14 -20.90
CA VAL A 166 6.41 -17.39 -20.71
C VAL A 166 5.47 -17.78 -21.85
N ILE A 167 4.31 -18.32 -21.52
CA ILE A 167 3.30 -18.75 -22.49
C ILE A 167 2.13 -17.78 -22.62
N LYS A 168 1.93 -16.92 -21.60
CA LYS A 168 0.82 -15.96 -21.55
C LYS A 168 1.15 -14.83 -20.60
N THR A 169 0.64 -13.64 -20.88
CA THR A 169 0.56 -12.53 -19.90
C THR A 169 -0.89 -12.10 -19.73
N ALA A 170 -1.23 -11.60 -18.57
CA ALA A 170 -2.55 -11.05 -18.29
C ALA A 170 -2.43 -9.84 -17.37
N ASP A 171 -3.07 -8.73 -17.75
CA ASP A 171 -3.11 -7.54 -16.93
C ASP A 171 -3.89 -7.80 -15.64
N ILE A 172 -3.41 -7.19 -14.56
CA ILE A 172 -4.05 -7.26 -13.25
C ILE A 172 -4.78 -5.94 -13.00
N ALA A 173 -4.04 -4.84 -12.96
CA ALA A 173 -4.56 -3.53 -12.65
C ALA A 173 -3.56 -2.42 -13.02
N SER A 174 -4.06 -1.21 -13.23
CA SER A 174 -3.29 0.02 -13.14
C SER A 174 -3.34 0.58 -11.73
N SER A 175 -2.27 1.23 -11.30
CA SER A 175 -2.12 1.82 -9.98
C SER A 175 -1.54 3.22 -10.10
N LEU A 176 -2.30 4.19 -9.57
CA LEU A 176 -1.92 5.59 -9.59
C LEU A 176 -1.42 6.00 -8.21
N TYR A 177 -0.18 6.50 -8.15
CA TYR A 177 0.40 7.09 -6.95
C TYR A 177 0.42 8.60 -7.13
N SER A 178 -0.16 9.30 -6.15
CA SER A 178 -0.42 10.74 -6.25
C SER A 178 0.87 11.56 -6.21
N ALA A 179 0.95 12.53 -7.10
CA ALA A 179 1.88 13.64 -6.98
C ALA A 179 1.46 14.57 -5.83
N PHE A 180 2.39 15.35 -5.33
CA PHE A 180 2.12 16.36 -4.31
C PHE A 180 3.06 17.56 -4.47
N ALA A 181 2.51 18.76 -4.53
CA ALA A 181 3.28 19.97 -4.77
C ALA A 181 4.21 20.35 -3.59
N GLY A 182 3.98 19.77 -2.43
CA GLY A 182 4.72 20.05 -1.19
C GLY A 182 3.94 20.97 -0.27
N GLU A 183 4.33 20.99 1.00
CA GLU A 183 3.73 21.86 2.02
C GLU A 183 4.83 22.39 2.96
N THR A 184 4.84 23.71 3.15
CA THR A 184 5.70 24.42 4.08
C THR A 184 4.85 25.11 5.14
N LEU A 185 5.19 24.91 6.40
CA LEU A 185 4.62 25.65 7.52
C LEU A 185 5.33 27.00 7.63
N VAL A 186 4.56 28.06 7.81
CA VAL A 186 5.07 29.42 8.03
C VAL A 186 4.60 29.89 9.41
N GLY A 187 5.53 30.22 10.27
CA GLY A 187 5.24 30.69 11.62
C GLY A 187 4.59 32.04 11.66
N THR A 188 3.53 32.18 12.45
CA THR A 188 2.85 33.44 12.77
C THR A 188 2.90 33.76 14.27
N GLY A 189 3.42 32.83 15.09
CA GLY A 189 3.38 32.94 16.53
C GLY A 189 4.46 33.85 17.09
N GLU A 190 4.08 34.67 18.09
CA GLU A 190 5.01 35.15 19.07
C GLU A 190 5.38 33.97 19.95
N GLN A 191 6.69 33.77 20.24
CA GLN A 191 7.10 32.79 21.24
C GLN A 191 6.36 33.14 22.55
N LEU A 192 5.47 32.23 22.98
CA LEU A 192 5.01 32.26 24.36
C LEU A 192 6.26 32.02 25.22
N THR A 193 6.88 33.11 25.67
CA THR A 193 7.91 33.05 26.68
C THR A 193 7.30 32.39 27.90
N ARG A 194 7.65 31.09 28.10
CA ARG A 194 7.40 30.44 29.40
C ARG A 194 8.20 31.23 30.42
N SER A 195 7.54 32.19 31.10
CA SER A 195 8.04 32.75 32.33
C SER A 195 8.16 31.60 33.34
N ARG A 196 9.35 31.47 33.89
CA ARG A 196 9.75 30.53 34.93
C ARG A 196 8.94 30.80 36.21
#